data_fdd12c8be7b97a80a95cb4bf9b088fdc
#
_entry.id   fdd12c8be7b97a80a95cb4bf9b088fdc
#
_cell.length_a   1.000
_cell.length_b   1.000
_cell.length_c   1.000
_cell.angle_alpha   90.00
_cell.angle_beta   90.00
_cell.angle_gamma   90.00
#
_symmetry.space_group_name_H-M   'P 1'
#
loop_
_entity.id
_entity.type
_entity.pdbx_description
1 polymer ?
#
loop_
_entity_poly.entity_id
_entity_poly.type
_entity_poly.pdbx_seq_one_letter_code
_entity_poly.pdbx_strand_id
1 'polypeptide(L)'
;DLIEMGSQGVSMKLVHNGNPNRTLAMIFETYQPGTTTGERIKHQGEEIGTILEGEIVLTINGQSYHLVAGQSYAINTGIPHS
;
A
#
# COMPACT_ATOMS: atom_id res chain seq x y z
N ASP A 1 -16.88 -1.10 7.56
CA ASP A 1 -17.21 -1.45 6.17
C ASP A 1 -15.96 -1.70 5.36
N LEU A 2 -16.07 -2.60 4.40
CA LEU A 2 -15.01 -2.88 3.45
C LEU A 2 -15.43 -2.40 2.07
N ILE A 3 -14.58 -1.59 1.46
CA ILE A 3 -14.76 -1.12 0.08
C ILE A 3 -13.68 -1.77 -0.76
N GLU A 4 -14.10 -2.52 -1.76
CA GLU A 4 -13.18 -3.19 -2.66
C GLU A 4 -12.82 -2.27 -3.83
N MET A 5 -11.53 -2.13 -4.05
CA MET A 5 -10.97 -1.37 -5.17
C MET A 5 -9.90 -2.24 -5.82
N GLY A 6 -9.68 -2.05 -7.10
CA GLY A 6 -8.64 -2.82 -7.74
C GLY A 6 -8.45 -2.49 -9.20
N SER A 7 -7.33 -2.95 -9.72
CA SER A 7 -6.97 -2.90 -11.11
C SER A 7 -6.31 -4.22 -11.50
N GLN A 8 -5.76 -4.32 -12.70
CA GLN A 8 -5.23 -5.58 -13.23
C GLN A 8 -4.22 -6.24 -12.27
N GLY A 9 -4.59 -7.39 -11.72
CA GLY A 9 -3.75 -8.18 -10.84
C GLY A 9 -3.52 -7.60 -9.44
N VAL A 10 -4.16 -6.48 -9.12
CA VAL A 10 -4.07 -5.83 -7.82
C VAL A 10 -5.46 -5.64 -7.26
N SER A 11 -5.68 -6.12 -6.05
CA SER A 11 -6.95 -5.97 -5.34
C SER A 11 -6.70 -5.17 -4.06
N MET A 12 -7.55 -4.19 -3.80
CA MET A 12 -7.47 -3.36 -2.61
C MET A 12 -8.82 -3.36 -1.90
N LYS A 13 -8.78 -3.58 -0.59
CA LYS A 13 -9.98 -3.52 0.26
C LYS A 13 -9.76 -2.45 1.31
N LEU A 14 -10.49 -1.36 1.19
CA LEU A 14 -10.43 -0.24 2.13
C LEU A 14 -11.34 -0.52 3.32
N VAL A 15 -10.80 -0.42 4.51
CA VAL A 15 -11.57 -0.48 5.75
C VAL A 15 -12.07 0.93 6.05
N HIS A 16 -13.38 1.09 6.09
CA HIS A 16 -14.01 2.40 6.24
C HIS A 16 -15.20 2.31 7.19
N ASN A 17 -15.35 3.29 8.07
CA ASN A 17 -16.45 3.32 9.03
C ASN A 17 -17.52 4.38 8.71
N GLY A 18 -17.47 4.98 7.53
CA GLY A 18 -18.45 5.97 7.10
C GLY A 18 -18.26 7.37 7.69
N ASN A 19 -17.21 7.61 8.45
CA ASN A 19 -16.95 8.91 9.05
C ASN A 19 -16.19 9.81 8.05
N PRO A 20 -16.81 10.90 7.54
CA PRO A 20 -16.16 11.75 6.56
C PRO A 20 -14.98 12.58 7.11
N ASN A 21 -14.87 12.69 8.43
CA ASN A 21 -13.79 13.42 9.08
C ASN A 21 -12.57 12.54 9.39
N ARG A 22 -12.57 11.34 8.89
CA ARG A 22 -11.49 10.40 9.13
C ARG A 22 -10.21 10.87 8.44
N THR A 23 -9.11 10.83 9.18
CA THR A 23 -7.77 11.10 8.65
C THR A 23 -6.91 9.83 8.54
N LEU A 24 -7.41 8.72 9.05
CA LEU A 24 -6.71 7.44 9.05
C LEU A 24 -7.50 6.43 8.23
N ALA A 25 -6.81 5.68 7.39
CA ALA A 25 -7.41 4.60 6.61
C ALA A 25 -6.55 3.34 6.71
N MET A 26 -7.20 2.19 6.63
CA MET A 26 -6.54 0.89 6.57
C MET A 26 -6.96 0.20 5.28
N ILE A 27 -5.99 -0.36 4.55
CA ILE A 27 -6.22 -1.01 3.28
C ILE A 27 -5.59 -2.40 3.30
N PHE A 28 -6.36 -3.40 2.89
CA PHE A 28 -5.81 -4.73 2.57
C PHE A 28 -5.53 -4.77 1.08
N GLU A 29 -4.29 -5.06 0.71
CA GLU A 29 -3.87 -5.10 -0.68
C GLU A 29 -3.41 -6.50 -1.04
N THR A 30 -3.85 -6.98 -2.19
CA THR A 30 -3.43 -8.26 -2.73
C THR A 30 -2.89 -8.06 -4.14
N TYR A 31 -1.67 -8.54 -4.37
CA TYR A 31 -0.98 -8.43 -5.65
C TYR A 31 -0.73 -9.82 -6.20
N GLN A 32 -1.09 -10.06 -7.45
CA GLN A 32 -0.66 -11.26 -8.15
C GLN A 32 0.82 -11.13 -8.52
N PRO A 33 1.56 -12.27 -8.60
CA PRO A 33 2.97 -12.22 -8.96
C PRO A 33 3.21 -11.46 -10.27
N GLY A 34 4.26 -10.64 -10.29
CA GLY A 34 4.61 -9.86 -11.46
C GLY A 34 3.83 -8.58 -11.68
N THR A 35 2.90 -8.23 -10.77
CA THR A 35 2.15 -6.99 -10.88
C THR A 35 2.83 -5.86 -10.11
N THR A 36 2.46 -4.64 -10.46
CA THR A 36 2.97 -3.44 -9.82
C THR A 36 1.88 -2.38 -9.75
N THR A 37 2.01 -1.45 -8.82
CA THR A 37 1.16 -0.27 -8.82
C THR A 37 1.49 0.67 -9.98
N GLY A 38 2.61 0.42 -10.66
CA GLY A 38 3.02 1.13 -11.86
C GLY A 38 3.72 2.44 -11.57
N GLU A 39 2.98 3.52 -11.53
CA GLU A 39 3.52 4.85 -11.39
C GLU A 39 3.90 5.18 -9.94
N ARG A 40 4.80 6.15 -9.81
CA ARG A 40 5.16 6.69 -8.51
C ARG A 40 3.97 7.43 -7.93
N ILE A 41 3.62 7.10 -6.70
CA ILE A 41 2.52 7.72 -5.98
C ILE A 41 3.09 8.69 -4.96
N LYS A 42 2.43 9.83 -4.83
CA LYS A 42 2.82 10.84 -3.86
C LYS A 42 1.57 11.50 -3.30
N HIS A 43 1.42 11.47 -1.97
CA HIS A 43 0.32 12.14 -1.28
C HIS A 43 0.77 12.51 0.12
N GLN A 44 0.09 13.46 0.74
CA GLN A 44 0.46 13.90 2.09
C GLN A 44 0.11 12.86 3.13
N GLY A 45 0.96 12.75 4.14
CA GLY A 45 0.75 11.89 5.29
C GLY A 45 1.84 10.86 5.48
N GLU A 46 1.47 9.82 6.17
CA GLU A 46 2.34 8.70 6.48
C GLU A 46 1.59 7.41 6.22
N GLU A 47 2.35 6.37 5.90
CA GLU A 47 1.81 5.05 5.67
C GLU A 47 2.64 4.03 6.44
N ILE A 48 1.97 3.12 7.14
CA ILE A 48 2.62 1.94 7.71
C ILE A 48 1.95 0.71 7.11
N GLY A 49 2.73 -0.35 6.95
CA GLY A 49 2.21 -1.58 6.40
C GLY A 49 2.95 -2.79 6.89
N THR A 50 2.31 -3.93 6.78
CA THR A 50 2.86 -5.23 7.14
C THR A 50 2.59 -6.21 6.01
N ILE A 51 3.60 -7.00 5.67
CA ILE A 51 3.46 -8.05 4.68
C ILE A 51 2.92 -9.29 5.39
N LEU A 52 1.71 -9.70 5.02
CA LEU A 52 1.07 -10.86 5.62
C LEU A 52 1.50 -12.15 4.95
N GLU A 53 1.59 -12.13 3.62
CA GLU A 53 1.98 -13.29 2.81
C GLU A 53 2.82 -12.83 1.62
N GLY A 54 3.74 -13.68 1.19
CA GLY A 54 4.54 -13.43 -0.01
C GLY A 54 5.62 -12.39 0.20
N GLU A 55 5.91 -11.69 -0.88
CA GLU A 55 6.98 -10.70 -0.90
C GLU A 55 6.64 -9.58 -1.87
N ILE A 56 7.15 -8.39 -1.57
CA ILE A 56 7.02 -7.23 -2.44
C ILE A 56 8.35 -6.49 -2.55
N VAL A 57 8.46 -5.67 -3.56
CA VAL A 57 9.53 -4.67 -3.67
C VAL A 57 8.88 -3.30 -3.52
N LEU A 58 9.29 -2.57 -2.50
CA LEU A 58 8.82 -1.23 -2.24
C LEU A 58 9.91 -0.25 -2.69
N THR A 59 9.56 0.68 -3.56
CA THR A 59 10.49 1.69 -4.06
C THR A 59 10.16 3.03 -3.43
N ILE A 60 11.13 3.62 -2.76
CA ILE A 60 10.99 4.91 -2.08
C ILE A 60 12.10 5.82 -2.58
N ASN A 61 11.72 6.93 -3.19
CA ASN A 61 12.65 7.94 -3.70
C ASN A 61 13.76 7.32 -4.55
N GLY A 62 13.39 6.37 -5.43
CA GLY A 62 14.31 5.69 -6.33
C GLY A 62 15.10 4.54 -5.72
N GLN A 63 14.92 4.26 -4.44
CA GLN A 63 15.61 3.18 -3.74
C GLN A 63 14.64 2.04 -3.48
N SER A 64 15.05 0.80 -3.81
CA SER A 64 14.20 -0.37 -3.70
C SER A 64 14.50 -1.18 -2.44
N TYR A 65 13.44 -1.68 -1.81
CA TYR A 65 13.51 -2.51 -0.61
C TYR A 65 12.70 -3.76 -0.85
N HIS A 66 13.31 -4.92 -0.62
CA HIS A 66 12.63 -6.21 -0.71
C HIS A 66 12.07 -6.59 0.66
N LEU A 67 10.76 -6.74 0.74
CA LEU A 67 10.05 -7.05 1.96
C LEU A 67 9.37 -8.41 1.84
N VAL A 68 9.49 -9.22 2.88
CA VAL A 68 8.88 -10.54 2.94
C VAL A 68 7.87 -10.62 4.09
N ALA A 69 7.09 -11.70 4.10
CA ALA A 69 6.08 -11.92 5.12
C ALA A 69 6.63 -11.74 6.53
N GLY A 70 5.90 -11.04 7.37
CA GLY A 70 6.29 -10.71 8.74
C GLY A 70 7.03 -9.40 8.87
N GLN A 71 7.49 -8.81 7.77
CA GLN A 71 8.18 -7.52 7.81
C GLN A 71 7.19 -6.37 7.65
N SER A 72 7.54 -5.24 8.24
CA SER A 72 6.72 -4.04 8.23
C SER A 72 7.53 -2.86 7.71
N TYR A 73 6.81 -1.84 7.24
CA TYR A 73 7.43 -0.60 6.77
C TYR A 73 6.67 0.61 7.27
N ALA A 74 7.36 1.73 7.34
CA ALA A 74 6.75 3.04 7.62
C ALA A 74 7.37 4.04 6.67
N ILE A 75 6.55 4.78 5.94
CA ILE A 75 7.03 5.74 4.96
C ILE A 75 6.29 7.06 5.08
N ASN A 76 6.99 8.13 4.70
CA ASN A 76 6.37 9.43 4.48
C ASN A 76 5.85 9.46 3.05
N THR A 77 4.54 9.53 2.89
CA THR A 77 3.90 9.45 1.58
C THR A 77 4.02 10.73 0.76
N GLY A 78 4.57 11.79 1.35
CA GLY A 78 4.99 12.98 0.60
C GLY A 78 6.21 12.75 -0.27
N ILE A 79 6.90 11.60 -0.14
CA ILE A 79 8.03 11.20 -0.94
C ILE A 79 7.54 10.26 -2.05
N PRO A 80 8.02 10.39 -3.30
CA PRO A 80 7.64 9.48 -4.38
C PRO A 80 7.91 8.02 -4.01
N HIS A 81 6.89 7.16 -4.21
CA HIS A 81 6.97 5.75 -3.86
C HIS A 81 6.08 4.90 -4.77
N SER A 82 6.35 3.64 -4.79
CA SER A 82 5.53 2.67 -5.53
C SER A 82 5.68 1.27 -4.99
#